data_282fa3150d1e5154f978690d84728cab
#
_entry.id   282fa3150d1e5154f978690d84728cab
#
_cell.length_a   1.000
_cell.length_b   1.000
_cell.length_c   1.000
_cell.angle_alpha   90.00
_cell.angle_beta   90.00
_cell.angle_gamma   90.00
#
_symmetry.space_group_name_H-M   'P 1'
#
loop_
_entity.id
_entity.type
_entity.pdbx_description
1 polymer ?
#
loop_
_entity_poly.entity_id
_entity_poly.type
_entity_poly.pdbx_seq_one_letter_code
_entity_poly.pdbx_strand_id
1 'polypeptide(L)'
;MSEYPPLRIAGIEPESFVDGPGIRLTVFTQGCHHNCPGCQNPQTHDFEGGHFIEREAIITMIKENPLLDGVTFSGGDPMDQAAALVPLAREIKERGLNLVIFTGYTYEQLMKLTPEKPELFELLSFADILIDGPFVMAKKSLELKFRGSWNQRIIDVQKSLVEGHVVIHQIQLDEMAEHPDREYNTSSLGR
;
A
#
# COMPACT_ATOMS: atom_id res chain seq x y z
N MET A 1 0.83 28.32 5.08
CA MET A 1 1.42 27.36 4.09
C MET A 1 1.37 25.99 4.74
N SER A 2 0.88 24.98 4.05
CA SER A 2 0.85 23.59 4.58
C SER A 2 2.29 23.13 4.86
N GLU A 3 2.50 22.51 6.02
CA GLU A 3 3.79 21.94 6.42
C GLU A 3 4.20 20.75 5.51
N TYR A 4 3.23 20.15 4.83
CA TYR A 4 3.38 18.97 3.97
C TYR A 4 3.12 19.33 2.51
N PRO A 5 3.78 18.63 1.56
CA PRO A 5 3.54 18.85 0.14
C PRO A 5 2.10 18.48 -0.24
N PRO A 6 1.58 19.05 -1.35
CA PRO A 6 0.26 18.70 -1.85
C PRO A 6 0.23 17.24 -2.35
N LEU A 7 -0.89 16.55 -2.13
CA LEU A 7 -1.11 15.18 -2.59
C LEU A 7 -1.65 15.18 -4.03
N ARG A 8 -1.00 14.45 -4.92
CA ARG A 8 -1.44 14.25 -6.30
C ARG A 8 -2.01 12.85 -6.47
N ILE A 9 -3.24 12.74 -6.99
CA ILE A 9 -3.94 11.46 -7.16
C ILE A 9 -4.40 11.24 -8.60
N ALA A 10 -4.54 9.97 -8.97
CA ALA A 10 -5.22 9.54 -10.18
C ALA A 10 -6.74 9.47 -9.99
N GLY A 11 -7.18 9.12 -8.77
CA GLY A 11 -8.58 9.03 -8.41
C GLY A 11 -8.79 8.41 -7.03
N ILE A 12 -10.06 8.30 -6.66
CA ILE A 12 -10.52 7.67 -5.41
C ILE A 12 -11.63 6.68 -5.75
N GLU A 13 -11.56 5.47 -5.17
CA GLU A 13 -12.68 4.54 -5.12
C GLU A 13 -13.26 4.56 -3.70
N PRO A 14 -14.50 5.07 -3.54
CA PRO A 14 -15.09 5.25 -2.20
C PRO A 14 -15.37 3.96 -1.45
N GLU A 15 -15.64 2.85 -2.18
CA GLU A 15 -15.98 1.54 -1.62
C GLU A 15 -15.36 0.42 -2.44
N SER A 16 -14.12 0.05 -2.13
CA SER A 16 -13.44 -1.08 -2.76
C SER A 16 -13.47 -2.32 -1.88
N PHE A 17 -13.64 -3.49 -2.51
CA PHE A 17 -13.59 -4.82 -1.87
C PHE A 17 -12.38 -5.65 -2.33
N VAL A 18 -11.59 -5.10 -3.27
CA VAL A 18 -10.47 -5.81 -3.90
C VAL A 18 -9.11 -5.24 -3.52
N ASP A 19 -9.08 -4.07 -2.90
CA ASP A 19 -7.86 -3.37 -2.55
C ASP A 19 -7.44 -3.58 -1.07
N GLY A 20 -7.78 -4.74 -0.51
CA GLY A 20 -7.47 -5.13 0.86
C GLY A 20 -8.69 -5.73 1.58
N PRO A 21 -8.53 -6.13 2.85
CA PRO A 21 -9.61 -6.77 3.62
C PRO A 21 -10.71 -5.76 4.00
N GLY A 22 -11.97 -6.21 3.93
CA GLY A 22 -13.14 -5.40 4.27
C GLY A 22 -13.54 -4.37 3.21
N ILE A 23 -14.37 -3.40 3.60
CA ILE A 23 -14.80 -2.28 2.75
C ILE A 23 -13.80 -1.13 2.92
N ARG A 24 -13.24 -0.64 1.81
CA ARG A 24 -12.12 0.31 1.87
C ARG A 24 -12.35 1.53 0.97
N LEU A 25 -12.04 2.70 1.48
CA LEU A 25 -11.79 3.84 0.61
C LEU A 25 -10.37 3.70 0.06
N THR A 26 -10.24 3.65 -1.28
CA THR A 26 -8.94 3.52 -1.93
C THR A 26 -8.53 4.82 -2.60
N VAL A 27 -7.37 5.34 -2.23
CA VAL A 27 -6.72 6.51 -2.84
C VAL A 27 -5.67 6.00 -3.82
N PHE A 28 -5.88 6.26 -5.10
CA PHE A 28 -4.90 5.97 -6.15
C PHE A 28 -3.99 7.18 -6.35
N THR A 29 -2.76 7.10 -5.85
CA THR A 29 -1.75 8.14 -6.04
C THR A 29 -1.32 8.25 -7.49
N GLN A 30 -0.81 9.40 -7.90
CA GLN A 30 -0.28 9.64 -9.23
C GLN A 30 1.25 9.73 -9.18
N GLY A 31 1.92 9.10 -10.14
CA GLY A 31 3.37 8.98 -10.24
C GLY A 31 3.89 7.64 -9.74
N CYS A 32 4.75 6.99 -10.52
CA CYS A 32 5.39 5.72 -10.17
C CYS A 32 6.70 5.53 -10.94
N HIS A 33 7.80 5.34 -10.23
CA HIS A 33 9.12 5.09 -10.82
C HIS A 33 9.30 3.66 -11.34
N HIS A 34 8.49 2.70 -10.90
CA HIS A 34 8.71 1.28 -11.21
C HIS A 34 8.41 0.91 -12.65
N ASN A 35 7.43 1.57 -13.29
CA ASN A 35 7.04 1.36 -14.69
C ASN A 35 6.95 -0.13 -15.08
N CYS A 36 6.29 -0.94 -14.24
CA CYS A 36 6.21 -2.40 -14.41
C CYS A 36 5.52 -2.78 -15.72
N PRO A 37 6.11 -3.65 -16.58
CA PRO A 37 5.44 -4.15 -17.76
C PRO A 37 4.13 -4.86 -17.41
N GLY A 38 3.02 -4.44 -18.04
CA GLY A 38 1.69 -4.99 -17.79
C GLY A 38 1.05 -4.54 -16.48
N CYS A 39 1.52 -3.44 -15.90
CA CYS A 39 0.89 -2.79 -14.76
C CYS A 39 -0.63 -2.65 -14.96
N GLN A 40 -1.41 -2.85 -13.90
CA GLN A 40 -2.88 -2.73 -13.97
C GLN A 40 -3.34 -1.27 -14.07
N ASN A 41 -2.51 -0.32 -13.61
CA ASN A 41 -2.79 1.11 -13.58
C ASN A 41 -1.73 1.94 -14.35
N PRO A 42 -1.46 1.66 -15.65
CA PRO A 42 -0.38 2.34 -16.38
C PRO A 42 -0.60 3.85 -16.50
N GLN A 43 -1.85 4.33 -16.43
CA GLN A 43 -2.21 5.75 -16.42
C GLN A 43 -1.70 6.50 -15.20
N THR A 44 -1.32 5.80 -14.13
CA THR A 44 -0.80 6.40 -12.89
C THR A 44 0.72 6.57 -12.87
N HIS A 45 1.44 6.17 -13.93
CA HIS A 45 2.91 6.25 -13.96
C HIS A 45 3.42 7.69 -14.11
N ASP A 46 2.75 8.51 -14.94
CA ASP A 46 3.18 9.88 -15.20
C ASP A 46 3.05 10.77 -13.96
N PHE A 47 4.15 11.34 -13.51
CA PHE A 47 4.18 12.24 -12.34
C PHE A 47 3.45 13.56 -12.58
N GLU A 48 3.27 13.98 -13.83
CA GLU A 48 2.51 15.19 -14.19
C GLU A 48 1.03 14.93 -14.46
N GLY A 49 0.61 13.65 -14.48
CA GLY A 49 -0.79 13.26 -14.64
C GLY A 49 -1.64 13.50 -13.40
N GLY A 50 -2.91 13.06 -13.44
CA GLY A 50 -3.83 13.19 -12.32
C GLY A 50 -4.16 14.62 -11.93
N HIS A 51 -4.49 14.82 -10.65
CA HIS A 51 -4.82 16.13 -10.10
C HIS A 51 -4.46 16.21 -8.60
N PHE A 52 -4.32 17.43 -8.11
CA PHE A 52 -4.14 17.66 -6.68
C PHE A 52 -5.48 17.58 -5.95
N ILE A 53 -5.42 17.05 -4.72
CA ILE A 53 -6.57 16.98 -3.82
C ILE A 53 -6.20 17.50 -2.43
N GLU A 54 -7.13 18.18 -1.80
CA GLU A 54 -6.98 18.56 -0.39
C GLU A 54 -7.26 17.35 0.51
N ARG A 55 -6.40 17.14 1.51
CA ARG A 55 -6.54 16.05 2.49
C ARG A 55 -7.92 16.04 3.14
N GLU A 56 -8.44 17.22 3.47
CA GLU A 56 -9.73 17.42 4.11
C GLU A 56 -10.90 16.86 3.29
N ALA A 57 -10.79 16.86 1.96
CA ALA A 57 -11.79 16.25 1.08
C ALA A 57 -11.83 14.72 1.25
N ILE A 58 -10.66 14.07 1.35
CA ILE A 58 -10.56 12.62 1.59
C ILE A 58 -11.11 12.29 2.98
N ILE A 59 -10.75 13.07 3.99
CA ILE A 59 -11.24 12.88 5.37
C ILE A 59 -12.76 13.06 5.44
N THR A 60 -13.33 13.97 4.66
CA THR A 60 -14.79 14.13 4.57
C THR A 60 -15.45 12.87 4.00
N MET A 61 -14.92 12.31 2.91
CA MET A 61 -15.41 11.05 2.33
C MET A 61 -15.36 9.90 3.33
N ILE A 62 -14.27 9.80 4.11
CA ILE A 62 -14.12 8.78 5.16
C ILE A 62 -15.19 8.95 6.24
N LYS A 63 -15.46 10.19 6.67
CA LYS A 63 -16.48 10.48 7.72
C LYS A 63 -17.90 10.19 7.26
N GLU A 64 -18.20 10.38 5.98
CA GLU A 64 -19.52 10.18 5.40
C GLU A 64 -19.86 8.69 5.18
N ASN A 65 -18.86 7.81 5.21
CA ASN A 65 -19.09 6.37 5.04
C ASN A 65 -18.70 5.58 6.32
N PRO A 66 -19.69 5.30 7.20
CA PRO A 66 -19.44 4.55 8.43
C PRO A 66 -19.23 3.05 8.22
N LEU A 67 -19.36 2.54 6.98
CA LEU A 67 -19.16 1.12 6.64
C LEU A 67 -17.70 0.78 6.35
N LEU A 68 -16.81 1.77 6.29
CA LEU A 68 -15.40 1.52 5.99
C LEU A 68 -14.70 0.78 7.13
N ASP A 69 -14.08 -0.34 6.80
CA ASP A 69 -13.14 -1.06 7.66
C ASP A 69 -11.74 -0.42 7.63
N GLY A 70 -11.43 0.31 6.57
CA GLY A 70 -10.15 0.95 6.43
C GLY A 70 -9.96 1.77 5.15
N VAL A 71 -8.74 2.23 4.99
CA VAL A 71 -8.30 2.99 3.82
C VAL A 71 -7.14 2.26 3.16
N THR A 72 -7.05 2.36 1.84
CA THR A 72 -5.95 1.82 1.05
C THR A 72 -5.26 2.93 0.26
N PHE A 73 -3.94 2.97 0.30
CA PHE A 73 -3.12 3.75 -0.61
C PHE A 73 -2.58 2.84 -1.70
N SER A 74 -2.88 3.15 -2.95
CA SER A 74 -2.55 2.38 -4.14
C SER A 74 -2.29 3.33 -5.33
N GLY A 75 -2.44 2.87 -6.58
CA GLY A 75 -2.38 3.69 -7.80
C GLY A 75 -1.03 3.67 -8.47
N GLY A 76 -0.31 4.80 -8.47
CA GLY A 76 1.10 4.89 -8.81
C GLY A 76 1.96 4.19 -7.76
N ASP A 77 2.85 4.91 -7.08
CA ASP A 77 3.45 4.37 -5.88
C ASP A 77 3.26 5.34 -4.70
N PRO A 78 2.50 4.96 -3.65
CA PRO A 78 2.30 5.80 -2.47
C PRO A 78 3.61 6.22 -1.79
N MET A 79 4.67 5.38 -1.85
CA MET A 79 5.96 5.69 -1.26
C MET A 79 6.69 6.83 -2.00
N ASP A 80 6.37 7.06 -3.28
CA ASP A 80 6.88 8.22 -4.02
C ASP A 80 6.25 9.55 -3.56
N GLN A 81 5.13 9.49 -2.81
CA GLN A 81 4.46 10.64 -2.20
C GLN A 81 4.33 10.50 -0.67
N ALA A 82 5.25 9.79 -0.01
CA ALA A 82 5.15 9.47 1.41
C ALA A 82 4.94 10.72 2.29
N ALA A 83 5.69 11.79 2.06
CA ALA A 83 5.56 13.03 2.83
C ALA A 83 4.16 13.66 2.74
N ALA A 84 3.50 13.58 1.57
CA ALA A 84 2.14 14.08 1.38
C ALA A 84 1.09 13.19 2.06
N LEU A 85 1.35 11.88 2.17
CA LEU A 85 0.43 10.89 2.73
C LEU A 85 0.52 10.75 4.26
N VAL A 86 1.66 11.09 4.87
CA VAL A 86 1.87 10.98 6.32
C VAL A 86 0.74 11.64 7.14
N PRO A 87 0.35 12.91 6.91
CA PRO A 87 -0.71 13.53 7.70
C PRO A 87 -2.07 12.85 7.51
N LEU A 88 -2.36 12.35 6.30
CA LEU A 88 -3.59 11.59 6.03
C LEU A 88 -3.57 10.24 6.76
N ALA A 89 -2.45 9.52 6.71
CA ALA A 89 -2.27 8.25 7.40
C ALA A 89 -2.47 8.38 8.91
N ARG A 90 -1.92 9.43 9.51
CA ARG A 90 -2.11 9.75 10.94
C ARG A 90 -3.59 9.91 11.27
N GLU A 91 -4.32 10.73 10.52
CA GLU A 91 -5.76 10.95 10.76
C GLU A 91 -6.60 9.67 10.59
N ILE A 92 -6.24 8.81 9.62
CA ILE A 92 -6.87 7.49 9.43
C ILE A 92 -6.70 6.64 10.70
N LYS A 93 -5.48 6.58 11.25
CA LYS A 93 -5.19 5.80 12.46
C LYS A 93 -5.86 6.38 13.72
N GLU A 94 -5.93 7.70 13.86
CA GLU A 94 -6.64 8.37 14.96
C GLU A 94 -8.14 8.04 14.96
N ARG A 95 -8.70 7.66 13.81
CA ARG A 95 -10.11 7.20 13.68
C ARG A 95 -10.27 5.70 13.93
N GLY A 96 -9.19 4.99 14.23
CA GLY A 96 -9.21 3.55 14.46
C GLY A 96 -9.36 2.70 13.19
N LEU A 97 -9.20 3.29 12.00
CA LEU A 97 -9.29 2.58 10.73
C LEU A 97 -7.99 1.85 10.39
N ASN A 98 -8.14 0.71 9.72
CA ASN A 98 -7.01 -0.06 9.20
C ASN A 98 -6.42 0.62 7.95
N LEU A 99 -5.09 0.68 7.82
CA LEU A 99 -4.39 1.24 6.67
C LEU A 99 -3.61 0.16 5.91
N VAL A 100 -3.94 0.00 4.63
CA VAL A 100 -3.22 -0.84 3.67
C VAL A 100 -2.45 0.03 2.71
N ILE A 101 -1.21 -0.32 2.40
CA ILE A 101 -0.38 0.37 1.41
C ILE A 101 0.13 -0.64 0.39
N PHE A 102 -0.04 -0.32 -0.89
CA PHE A 102 0.58 -1.03 -2.01
C PHE A 102 1.83 -0.28 -2.46
N THR A 103 2.90 -1.00 -2.76
CA THR A 103 4.13 -0.41 -3.30
C THR A 103 4.89 -1.39 -4.18
N GLY A 104 5.58 -0.87 -5.18
CA GLY A 104 6.53 -1.64 -5.98
C GLY A 104 7.88 -1.85 -5.29
N TYR A 105 8.20 -1.08 -4.25
CA TYR A 105 9.38 -1.34 -3.41
C TYR A 105 9.19 -2.60 -2.58
N THR A 106 10.28 -3.31 -2.25
CA THR A 106 10.25 -4.29 -1.17
C THR A 106 10.42 -3.60 0.18
N TYR A 107 9.93 -4.23 1.25
CA TYR A 107 10.10 -3.74 2.63
C TYR A 107 11.57 -3.42 2.94
N GLU A 108 12.48 -4.32 2.54
CA GLU A 108 13.91 -4.17 2.77
C GLU A 108 14.50 -2.96 2.00
N GLN A 109 14.00 -2.70 0.79
CA GLN A 109 14.38 -1.49 0.03
C GLN A 109 13.91 -0.22 0.74
N LEU A 110 12.66 -0.21 1.22
CA LEU A 110 12.13 0.93 1.97
C LEU A 110 12.94 1.18 3.23
N MET A 111 13.20 0.15 4.04
CA MET A 111 14.01 0.28 5.27
C MET A 111 15.43 0.79 4.99
N LYS A 112 16.02 0.42 3.86
CA LYS A 112 17.33 0.92 3.44
C LYS A 112 17.31 2.40 3.06
N LEU A 113 16.18 2.90 2.55
CA LEU A 113 16.02 4.29 2.13
C LEU A 113 15.64 5.23 3.29
N THR A 114 15.13 4.72 4.41
CA THR A 114 14.65 5.55 5.52
C THR A 114 15.68 6.49 6.14
N PRO A 115 17.00 6.21 6.19
CA PRO A 115 17.98 7.18 6.67
C PRO A 115 18.06 8.46 5.83
N GLU A 116 17.78 8.37 4.53
CA GLU A 116 17.81 9.51 3.60
C GLU A 116 16.41 10.13 3.41
N LYS A 117 15.36 9.32 3.59
CA LYS A 117 13.94 9.67 3.40
C LYS A 117 13.12 9.23 4.63
N PRO A 118 13.20 9.95 5.75
CA PRO A 118 12.56 9.55 7.00
C PRO A 118 11.03 9.48 6.90
N GLU A 119 10.41 10.21 5.96
CA GLU A 119 8.98 10.16 5.67
C GLU A 119 8.49 8.75 5.24
N LEU A 120 9.38 7.93 4.68
CA LEU A 120 9.05 6.53 4.33
C LEU A 120 8.79 5.71 5.60
N PHE A 121 9.66 5.85 6.60
CA PHE A 121 9.48 5.17 7.88
C PHE A 121 8.25 5.71 8.61
N GLU A 122 8.04 7.02 8.60
CA GLU A 122 6.89 7.64 9.24
C GLU A 122 5.58 7.12 8.62
N LEU A 123 5.48 7.05 7.28
CA LEU A 123 4.31 6.50 6.60
C LEU A 123 4.11 5.02 6.93
N LEU A 124 5.18 4.20 6.90
CA LEU A 124 5.13 2.79 7.27
C LEU A 124 4.65 2.59 8.72
N SER A 125 5.04 3.47 9.64
CA SER A 125 4.65 3.35 11.06
C SER A 125 3.14 3.42 11.28
N PHE A 126 2.40 4.01 10.35
CA PHE A 126 0.93 4.06 10.37
C PHE A 126 0.27 2.89 9.65
N ALA A 127 1.00 2.18 8.78
CA ALA A 127 0.43 1.07 8.02
C ALA A 127 0.20 -0.17 8.91
N ASP A 128 -0.92 -0.86 8.68
CA ASP A 128 -1.17 -2.18 9.26
C ASP A 128 -0.67 -3.28 8.30
N ILE A 129 -0.95 -3.11 7.02
CA ILE A 129 -0.60 -4.07 5.97
C ILE A 129 0.17 -3.35 4.87
N LEU A 130 1.28 -3.95 4.45
CA LEU A 130 2.03 -3.56 3.25
C LEU A 130 1.94 -4.68 2.22
N ILE A 131 1.51 -4.34 1.00
CA ILE A 131 1.61 -5.23 -0.15
C ILE A 131 2.80 -4.74 -0.96
N ASP A 132 3.90 -5.50 -0.88
CA ASP A 132 5.20 -5.08 -1.36
C ASP A 132 5.69 -5.82 -2.60
N GLY A 133 6.60 -5.19 -3.30
CA GLY A 133 7.28 -5.74 -4.47
C GLY A 133 6.65 -5.38 -5.81
N PRO A 134 7.46 -5.29 -6.87
CA PRO A 134 7.00 -4.89 -8.19
C PRO A 134 6.08 -5.96 -8.80
N PHE A 135 5.13 -5.53 -9.63
CA PHE A 135 4.36 -6.46 -10.44
C PHE A 135 5.27 -7.12 -11.50
N VAL A 136 5.24 -8.46 -11.55
CA VAL A 136 6.01 -9.25 -12.51
C VAL A 136 5.05 -10.03 -13.41
N MET A 137 4.93 -9.62 -14.68
CA MET A 137 4.00 -10.21 -15.65
C MET A 137 4.13 -11.74 -15.77
N ALA A 138 5.36 -12.27 -15.78
CA ALA A 138 5.62 -13.72 -15.85
C ALA A 138 5.11 -14.49 -14.61
N LYS A 139 4.80 -13.78 -13.51
CA LYS A 139 4.29 -14.33 -12.24
C LYS A 139 2.86 -13.91 -11.96
N LYS A 140 2.17 -13.32 -12.95
CA LYS A 140 0.78 -12.86 -12.82
C LYS A 140 -0.14 -14.02 -12.44
N SER A 141 -1.04 -13.77 -11.50
CA SER A 141 -2.13 -14.69 -11.14
C SER A 141 -3.36 -13.91 -10.70
N LEU A 142 -4.55 -14.41 -11.07
CA LEU A 142 -5.83 -13.87 -10.61
C LEU A 142 -6.36 -14.60 -9.36
N GLU A 143 -5.63 -15.59 -8.88
CA GLU A 143 -6.02 -16.40 -7.73
C GLU A 143 -5.45 -15.87 -6.42
N LEU A 144 -4.57 -14.87 -6.49
CA LEU A 144 -3.91 -14.26 -5.34
C LEU A 144 -4.84 -13.25 -4.65
N LYS A 145 -4.95 -13.34 -3.34
CA LYS A 145 -5.65 -12.32 -2.54
C LYS A 145 -4.86 -11.01 -2.58
N PHE A 146 -5.46 -9.93 -3.04
CA PHE A 146 -4.94 -8.55 -3.04
C PHE A 146 -3.61 -8.31 -3.77
N ARG A 147 -3.06 -9.29 -4.49
CA ARG A 147 -1.76 -9.21 -5.20
C ARG A 147 -1.94 -9.52 -6.67
N GLY A 148 -1.10 -8.94 -7.51
CA GLY A 148 -1.11 -9.18 -8.96
C GLY A 148 -0.16 -10.30 -9.41
N SER A 149 0.90 -10.60 -8.64
CA SER A 149 1.92 -11.58 -9.00
C SER A 149 2.54 -12.29 -7.78
N TRP A 150 2.96 -13.54 -7.98
CA TRP A 150 3.44 -14.45 -6.92
C TRP A 150 4.66 -13.95 -6.10
N ASN A 151 5.44 -13.02 -6.64
CA ASN A 151 6.58 -12.44 -5.94
C ASN A 151 6.21 -11.40 -4.89
N GLN A 152 4.98 -10.85 -4.95
CA GLN A 152 4.50 -9.87 -3.98
C GLN A 152 4.13 -10.53 -2.67
N ARG A 153 4.32 -9.79 -1.56
CA ARG A 153 4.05 -10.27 -0.20
C ARG A 153 2.96 -9.43 0.45
N ILE A 154 2.19 -10.05 1.35
CA ILE A 154 1.30 -9.35 2.29
C ILE A 154 2.02 -9.34 3.64
N ILE A 155 2.47 -8.19 4.08
CA ILE A 155 3.31 -8.00 5.26
C ILE A 155 2.50 -7.40 6.40
N ASP A 156 2.60 -7.98 7.61
CA ASP A 156 2.15 -7.36 8.85
C ASP A 156 3.20 -6.33 9.27
N VAL A 157 2.90 -5.05 9.01
CA VAL A 157 3.88 -3.97 9.18
C VAL A 157 4.24 -3.78 10.65
N GLN A 158 3.25 -3.76 11.53
CA GLN A 158 3.48 -3.49 12.95
C GLN A 158 4.35 -4.56 13.60
N LYS A 159 4.09 -5.85 13.30
CA LYS A 159 4.96 -6.93 13.76
C LYS A 159 6.36 -6.84 13.14
N SER A 160 6.45 -6.54 11.84
CA SER A 160 7.75 -6.44 11.16
C SER A 160 8.63 -5.33 11.75
N LEU A 161 8.04 -4.19 12.13
CA LEU A 161 8.76 -3.09 12.77
C LEU A 161 9.26 -3.48 14.18
N VAL A 162 8.47 -4.25 14.94
CA VAL A 162 8.86 -4.73 16.29
C VAL A 162 9.95 -5.79 16.21
N GLU A 163 9.85 -6.73 15.27
CA GLU A 163 10.76 -7.85 15.14
C GLU A 163 12.04 -7.52 14.34
N GLY A 164 12.06 -6.39 13.63
CA GLY A 164 13.20 -5.95 12.82
C GLY A 164 13.39 -6.76 11.53
N HIS A 165 12.44 -7.59 11.15
CA HIS A 165 12.41 -8.37 9.90
C HIS A 165 10.98 -8.53 9.39
N VAL A 166 10.83 -8.93 8.13
CA VAL A 166 9.51 -9.11 7.53
C VAL A 166 8.72 -10.23 8.22
N VAL A 167 7.52 -9.90 8.66
CA VAL A 167 6.52 -10.85 9.16
C VAL A 167 5.37 -10.93 8.16
N ILE A 168 5.15 -12.12 7.60
CA ILE A 168 4.05 -12.35 6.63
C ILE A 168 2.71 -12.27 7.37
N HIS A 169 1.78 -11.52 6.78
CA HIS A 169 0.44 -11.35 7.34
C HIS A 169 -0.38 -12.64 7.27
N GLN A 170 -1.28 -12.84 8.24
CA GLN A 170 -2.11 -14.05 8.36
C GLN A 170 -2.91 -14.36 7.09
N ILE A 171 -3.39 -13.36 6.36
CA ILE A 171 -4.11 -13.54 5.09
C ILE A 171 -3.28 -14.35 4.08
N GLN A 172 -1.98 -14.08 3.96
CA GLN A 172 -1.11 -14.84 3.07
C GLN A 172 -0.78 -16.22 3.63
N LEU A 173 -0.61 -16.34 4.95
CA LEU A 173 -0.37 -17.66 5.59
C LEU A 173 -1.56 -18.59 5.40
N ASP A 174 -2.78 -18.09 5.53
CA ASP A 174 -4.01 -18.85 5.30
C ASP A 174 -4.12 -19.27 3.83
N GLU A 175 -3.82 -18.38 2.89
CA GLU A 175 -3.77 -18.70 1.45
C GLU A 175 -2.73 -19.78 1.14
N MET A 176 -1.53 -19.73 1.78
CA MET A 176 -0.49 -20.74 1.63
C MET A 176 -0.93 -22.10 2.18
N ALA A 177 -1.67 -22.11 3.29
CA ALA A 177 -2.21 -23.33 3.88
C ALA A 177 -3.31 -23.96 3.01
N GLU A 178 -4.16 -23.14 2.37
CA GLU A 178 -5.18 -23.59 1.42
C GLU A 178 -4.58 -24.16 0.11
N HIS A 179 -3.38 -23.70 -0.26
CA HIS A 179 -2.71 -24.04 -1.53
C HIS A 179 -1.24 -24.40 -1.35
N PRO A 180 -0.89 -25.49 -0.65
CA PRO A 180 0.49 -25.82 -0.27
C PRO A 180 1.42 -26.14 -1.45
N ASP A 181 0.86 -26.47 -2.63
CA ASP A 181 1.65 -26.83 -3.82
C ASP A 181 2.09 -25.60 -4.65
N ARG A 182 1.75 -24.37 -4.20
CA ARG A 182 2.07 -23.14 -4.91
C ARG A 182 3.39 -22.54 -4.44
N GLU A 183 4.14 -21.95 -5.37
CA GLU A 183 5.39 -21.23 -5.07
C GLU A 183 5.09 -19.82 -4.57
N TYR A 184 5.20 -19.61 -3.26
CA TYR A 184 5.14 -18.29 -2.64
C TYR A 184 6.54 -17.69 -2.45
N ASN A 185 6.64 -16.36 -2.46
CA ASN A 185 7.87 -15.71 -2.04
C ASN A 185 8.02 -15.83 -0.51
N THR A 186 8.80 -16.81 -0.08
CA THR A 186 9.05 -17.13 1.33
C THR A 186 10.42 -16.65 1.81
N SER A 187 11.11 -15.79 1.05
CA SER A 187 12.47 -15.34 1.36
C SER A 187 12.61 -14.60 2.70
N SER A 188 11.49 -14.30 3.36
CA SER A 188 11.40 -13.65 4.67
C SER A 188 10.86 -14.55 5.79
N LEU A 189 10.44 -15.77 5.48
CA LEU A 189 10.13 -16.75 6.53
C LEU A 189 11.47 -17.22 7.11
N GLY A 190 11.91 -16.59 8.21
CA GLY A 190 13.15 -16.91 8.90
C GLY A 190 13.29 -18.41 9.13
N ARG A 191 14.49 -18.93 8.86
CA ARG A 191 14.91 -20.25 9.32
C ARG A 191 15.24 -20.20 10.80
#